data_433c0f598888f878dc49b714d30ddee5
#
_entry.id   433c0f598888f878dc49b714d30ddee5
#
_cell.length_a   1.000
_cell.length_b   1.000
_cell.length_c   1.000
_cell.angle_alpha   90.00
_cell.angle_beta   90.00
_cell.angle_gamma   90.00
#
_symmetry.space_group_name_H-M   'P 1'
#
loop_
_entity.id
_entity.type
_entity.pdbx_description
1 polymer ?
#
loop_
_entity_poly.entity_id
_entity_poly.type
_entity_poly.pdbx_seq_one_letter_code
_entity_poly.pdbx_strand_id
1 'polypeptide(L)'
;MARHPLEFKVDPVKHALSVTRDQDFAAWYQAVISEADMAEESGVRGCMVIRPWGYGIWERMQKLLDERIKATGHENCYFPLFIPLSYFEKEAEHVDGFAKEMAVVTHHRLIQKDGKMIPDPEARLEEPLVVRPTSETVIGAAFSRWVQSWRDLPVLINQWANVVRWEMRTRMFLRTAEFLWQEGHTAHATVDEAMEETLKMLEVYRSFAEECVALPVIAGEKPENERFPGAVATYSIEAMMQDGKALQAGTSHFLGTTFSSAQNIKFQNAEGQQELAQTTSWGVSTRMIGGLIMVHGDDDGLRVPPRVAPYQIVVVPMLRDTDEDAAILEYCGNLVTELNKQDVFREPVRALLDRRPAKAANKRWSWVKKGAPIVIEVGGRDMAGGNVSVIRRDRLYREDGKLDSQVVAKDDFLGGATGMIE
;
A
#
# COMPACT_ATOMS: atom_id res chain seq x y z
N MET A 1 44.55 44.99 1.30
CA MET A 1 43.81 44.43 0.15
C MET A 1 43.13 43.15 0.58
N ALA A 2 41.88 43.26 0.94
CA ALA A 2 41.05 42.13 1.35
C ALA A 2 40.50 41.41 0.07
N ARG A 3 40.79 40.14 -0.05
CA ARG A 3 40.24 39.30 -1.15
C ARG A 3 38.79 39.02 -0.79
N HIS A 4 37.83 39.51 -1.63
CA HIS A 4 36.44 39.06 -1.61
C HIS A 4 36.39 37.57 -1.93
N PRO A 5 35.64 36.77 -1.16
CA PRO A 5 35.33 35.40 -1.59
C PRO A 5 34.41 35.44 -2.81
N LEU A 6 34.79 34.72 -3.84
CA LEU A 6 33.93 34.48 -4.98
C LEU A 6 32.73 33.67 -4.50
N GLU A 7 31.57 34.33 -4.32
CA GLU A 7 30.28 33.64 -4.20
C GLU A 7 29.98 33.00 -5.54
N PHE A 8 30.18 31.70 -5.64
CA PHE A 8 29.61 30.90 -6.71
C PHE A 8 28.09 30.88 -6.48
N LYS A 9 27.36 31.68 -7.23
CA LYS A 9 25.90 31.52 -7.39
C LYS A 9 25.72 30.17 -8.11
N VAL A 10 25.47 29.13 -7.36
CA VAL A 10 24.89 27.88 -7.89
C VAL A 10 23.46 28.26 -8.26
N ASP A 11 23.11 28.24 -9.54
CA ASP A 11 21.72 28.39 -9.94
C ASP A 11 20.89 27.31 -9.21
N PRO A 12 19.76 27.66 -8.58
CA PRO A 12 18.97 26.70 -7.85
C PRO A 12 18.58 25.55 -8.78
N VAL A 13 18.88 24.32 -8.39
CA VAL A 13 18.48 23.12 -9.12
C VAL A 13 16.96 23.18 -9.30
N LYS A 14 16.50 23.17 -10.53
CA LYS A 14 15.08 23.27 -10.87
C LYS A 14 14.44 21.90 -10.69
N HIS A 15 13.80 21.68 -9.56
CA HIS A 15 13.06 20.45 -9.27
C HIS A 15 11.72 20.37 -10.02
N ALA A 16 11.18 19.18 -10.22
CA ALA A 16 9.90 18.99 -10.90
C ALA A 16 8.69 19.32 -9.99
N LEU A 17 8.87 19.26 -8.66
CA LEU A 17 7.86 19.69 -7.69
C LEU A 17 8.05 21.16 -7.32
N SER A 18 6.95 21.84 -6.98
CA SER A 18 6.94 23.25 -6.59
C SER A 18 7.42 23.49 -5.14
N VAL A 19 7.46 22.47 -4.32
CA VAL A 19 7.90 22.48 -2.92
C VAL A 19 8.86 21.32 -2.69
N THR A 20 9.97 21.62 -1.98
CA THR A 20 10.98 20.60 -1.65
C THR A 20 10.81 20.08 -0.22
N ARG A 21 11.43 18.92 0.06
CA ARG A 21 11.40 18.29 1.38
C ARG A 21 11.93 19.20 2.47
N ASP A 22 13.00 19.95 2.17
CA ASP A 22 13.64 20.86 3.12
C ASP A 22 12.83 22.13 3.39
N GLN A 23 11.98 22.55 2.43
CA GLN A 23 11.11 23.72 2.61
C GLN A 23 9.92 23.40 3.49
N ASP A 24 9.19 22.32 3.19
CA ASP A 24 8.02 21.85 3.94
C ASP A 24 7.75 20.37 3.60
N PHE A 25 8.19 19.48 4.48
CA PHE A 25 8.03 18.04 4.29
C PHE A 25 6.56 17.60 4.19
N ALA A 26 5.67 18.26 4.92
CA ALA A 26 4.25 17.93 4.89
C ALA A 26 3.58 18.36 3.59
N ALA A 27 3.89 19.57 3.11
CA ALA A 27 3.40 20.06 1.82
C ALA A 27 4.02 19.27 0.65
N TRP A 28 5.31 18.95 0.72
CA TRP A 28 6.00 18.09 -0.24
C TRP A 28 5.31 16.72 -0.35
N TYR A 29 4.99 16.07 0.77
CA TYR A 29 4.31 14.79 0.77
C TYR A 29 2.96 14.84 0.01
N GLN A 30 2.18 15.90 0.22
CA GLN A 30 0.92 16.10 -0.51
C GLN A 30 1.16 16.41 -2.00
N ALA A 31 2.21 17.19 -2.31
CA ALA A 31 2.58 17.48 -3.68
C ALA A 31 2.98 16.21 -4.45
N VAL A 32 3.73 15.30 -3.84
CA VAL A 32 4.08 14.00 -4.46
C VAL A 32 2.80 13.22 -4.82
N ILE A 33 1.85 13.10 -3.89
CA ILE A 33 0.59 12.36 -4.11
C ILE A 33 -0.20 12.96 -5.28
N SER A 34 -0.37 14.27 -5.28
CA SER A 34 -1.12 14.99 -6.31
C SER A 34 -0.45 14.93 -7.68
N GLU A 35 0.85 15.27 -7.75
CA GLU A 35 1.61 15.35 -9.00
C GLU A 35 1.93 13.98 -9.62
N ALA A 36 1.95 12.91 -8.80
CA ALA A 36 2.05 11.54 -9.27
C ALA A 36 0.70 10.89 -9.61
N ASP A 37 -0.41 11.62 -9.53
CA ASP A 37 -1.76 11.10 -9.79
C ASP A 37 -2.11 9.88 -8.92
N MET A 38 -1.74 9.89 -7.64
CA MET A 38 -1.91 8.70 -6.78
C MET A 38 -3.28 8.65 -6.10
N ALA A 39 -3.73 9.78 -5.57
CA ALA A 39 -5.00 9.90 -4.87
C ALA A 39 -5.50 11.35 -4.87
N GLU A 40 -6.78 11.52 -4.58
CA GLU A 40 -7.43 12.82 -4.40
C GLU A 40 -8.49 12.74 -3.30
N GLU A 41 -8.91 13.89 -2.80
CA GLU A 41 -9.98 13.96 -1.81
C GLU A 41 -11.32 13.56 -2.43
N SER A 42 -12.12 12.79 -1.67
CA SER A 42 -13.51 12.52 -2.02
C SER A 42 -14.44 13.57 -1.40
N GLY A 43 -15.74 13.43 -1.60
CA GLY A 43 -16.74 14.25 -0.92
C GLY A 43 -16.86 13.97 0.58
N VAL A 44 -16.14 12.98 1.11
CA VAL A 44 -16.16 12.58 2.54
C VAL A 44 -14.77 12.75 3.12
N ARG A 45 -14.66 13.53 4.19
CA ARG A 45 -13.39 13.80 4.87
C ARG A 45 -12.74 12.49 5.34
N GLY A 46 -11.48 12.30 4.96
CA GLY A 46 -10.71 11.12 5.34
C GLY A 46 -10.99 9.86 4.50
N CYS A 47 -11.89 9.95 3.53
CA CYS A 47 -12.09 8.92 2.52
C CYS A 47 -11.52 9.44 1.20
N MET A 48 -10.43 8.87 0.73
CA MET A 48 -9.77 9.30 -0.51
C MET A 48 -10.22 8.47 -1.71
N VAL A 49 -10.21 9.08 -2.89
CA VAL A 49 -10.22 8.36 -4.15
C VAL A 49 -8.79 7.95 -4.47
N ILE A 50 -8.49 6.65 -4.47
CA ILE A 50 -7.18 6.15 -4.91
C ILE A 50 -7.23 6.04 -6.43
N ARG A 51 -6.41 6.83 -7.12
CA ARG A 51 -6.38 6.89 -8.59
C ARG A 51 -5.63 5.68 -9.17
N PRO A 52 -5.76 5.40 -10.48
CA PRO A 52 -5.21 4.17 -11.07
C PRO A 52 -3.73 3.91 -10.79
N TRP A 53 -2.88 4.95 -10.74
CA TRP A 53 -1.46 4.76 -10.44
C TRP A 53 -1.22 4.34 -8.98
N GLY A 54 -1.86 5.02 -8.04
CA GLY A 54 -1.79 4.67 -6.62
C GLY A 54 -2.41 3.29 -6.33
N TYR A 55 -3.53 2.99 -6.99
CA TYR A 55 -4.18 1.69 -6.84
C TYR A 55 -3.34 0.55 -7.44
N GLY A 56 -2.73 0.78 -8.60
CA GLY A 56 -1.82 -0.20 -9.22
C GLY A 56 -0.61 -0.54 -8.34
N ILE A 57 -0.07 0.44 -7.58
CA ILE A 57 0.96 0.16 -6.57
C ILE A 57 0.38 -0.74 -5.45
N TRP A 58 -0.85 -0.45 -4.98
CA TRP A 58 -1.52 -1.29 -4.00
C TRP A 58 -1.77 -2.71 -4.49
N GLU A 59 -2.25 -2.89 -5.72
CA GLU A 59 -2.46 -4.23 -6.33
C GLU A 59 -1.16 -5.03 -6.38
N ARG A 60 -0.03 -4.37 -6.69
CA ARG A 60 1.29 -5.03 -6.65
C ARG A 60 1.70 -5.42 -5.24
N MET A 61 1.52 -4.53 -4.27
CA MET A 61 1.79 -4.83 -2.85
C MET A 61 0.90 -5.98 -2.37
N GLN A 62 -0.39 -5.94 -2.69
CA GLN A 62 -1.36 -6.98 -2.35
C GLN A 62 -0.92 -8.33 -2.90
N LYS A 63 -0.60 -8.41 -4.20
CA LYS A 63 -0.16 -9.67 -4.83
C LYS A 63 1.07 -10.25 -4.13
N LEU A 64 2.12 -9.44 -3.95
CA LEU A 64 3.39 -9.90 -3.38
C LEU A 64 3.27 -10.29 -1.90
N LEU A 65 2.44 -9.62 -1.13
CA LEU A 65 2.18 -9.97 0.26
C LEU A 65 1.26 -11.20 0.38
N ASP A 66 0.21 -11.29 -0.46
CA ASP A 66 -0.72 -12.43 -0.49
C ASP A 66 0.00 -13.75 -0.82
N GLU A 67 0.94 -13.73 -1.75
CA GLU A 67 1.78 -14.88 -2.07
C GLU A 67 2.61 -15.35 -0.85
N ARG A 68 3.15 -14.42 -0.06
CA ARG A 68 3.92 -14.72 1.16
C ARG A 68 3.02 -15.26 2.28
N ILE A 69 1.83 -14.66 2.46
CA ILE A 69 0.84 -15.12 3.45
C ILE A 69 0.37 -16.55 3.10
N LYS A 70 0.05 -16.82 1.85
CA LYS A 70 -0.35 -18.16 1.40
C LYS A 70 0.77 -19.20 1.54
N ALA A 71 2.03 -18.78 1.34
CA ALA A 71 3.18 -19.67 1.54
C ALA A 71 3.35 -20.14 3.00
N THR A 72 2.74 -19.47 3.97
CA THR A 72 2.69 -19.89 5.39
C THR A 72 1.47 -20.74 5.73
N GLY A 73 0.66 -21.13 4.73
CA GLY A 73 -0.50 -22.02 4.92
C GLY A 73 -1.83 -21.31 5.16
N HIS A 74 -1.87 -19.97 5.10
CA HIS A 74 -3.10 -19.20 5.28
C HIS A 74 -3.97 -19.21 4.03
N GLU A 75 -5.29 -19.15 4.26
CA GLU A 75 -6.29 -19.06 3.21
C GLU A 75 -7.08 -17.76 3.28
N ASN A 76 -7.42 -17.19 2.11
CA ASN A 76 -8.23 -15.99 2.06
C ASN A 76 -9.70 -16.29 2.32
N CYS A 77 -10.31 -15.51 3.22
CA CYS A 77 -11.74 -15.48 3.49
C CYS A 77 -12.32 -14.09 3.21
N TYR A 78 -13.64 -13.98 3.28
CA TYR A 78 -14.34 -12.69 3.29
C TYR A 78 -15.40 -12.66 4.38
N PHE A 79 -15.38 -11.60 5.19
CA PHE A 79 -16.36 -11.34 6.22
C PHE A 79 -17.18 -10.08 5.89
N PRO A 80 -18.46 -10.03 6.33
CA PRO A 80 -19.34 -8.91 6.01
C PRO A 80 -18.82 -7.55 6.49
N LEU A 81 -19.16 -6.51 5.73
CA LEU A 81 -18.85 -5.12 6.08
C LEU A 81 -19.57 -4.66 7.37
N PHE A 82 -20.81 -5.09 7.55
CA PHE A 82 -21.66 -4.69 8.66
C PHE A 82 -21.59 -5.69 9.81
N ILE A 83 -21.39 -5.16 11.01
CA ILE A 83 -21.35 -5.94 12.25
C ILE A 83 -22.50 -5.45 13.15
N PRO A 84 -23.35 -6.35 13.71
CA PRO A 84 -24.36 -5.97 14.68
C PRO A 84 -23.76 -5.27 15.89
N LEU A 85 -24.40 -4.20 16.38
CA LEU A 85 -23.91 -3.44 17.53
C LEU A 85 -23.77 -4.32 18.78
N SER A 86 -24.66 -5.28 18.96
CA SER A 86 -24.64 -6.23 20.08
C SER A 86 -23.36 -7.06 20.17
N TYR A 87 -22.63 -7.24 19.05
CA TYR A 87 -21.34 -7.93 19.07
C TYR A 87 -20.27 -7.11 19.79
N PHE A 88 -20.28 -5.79 19.59
CA PHE A 88 -19.36 -4.87 20.28
C PHE A 88 -19.71 -4.68 21.74
N GLU A 89 -21.00 -4.76 22.12
CA GLU A 89 -21.43 -4.69 23.52
C GLU A 89 -20.84 -5.86 24.33
N LYS A 90 -20.81 -7.07 23.76
CA LYS A 90 -20.19 -8.24 24.40
C LYS A 90 -18.67 -8.08 24.56
N GLU A 91 -18.01 -7.43 23.60
CA GLU A 91 -16.56 -7.19 23.71
C GLU A 91 -16.22 -6.07 24.70
N ALA A 92 -17.03 -5.02 24.76
CA ALA A 92 -16.83 -3.90 25.67
C ALA A 92 -16.80 -4.32 27.14
N GLU A 93 -17.42 -5.44 27.49
CA GLU A 93 -17.35 -6.04 28.83
C GLU A 93 -15.96 -6.65 29.12
N HIS A 94 -15.17 -6.95 28.09
CA HIS A 94 -13.90 -7.67 28.20
C HIS A 94 -12.68 -6.88 27.70
N VAL A 95 -12.90 -5.81 26.90
CA VAL A 95 -11.83 -5.05 26.23
C VAL A 95 -12.04 -3.55 26.47
N ASP A 96 -11.30 -3.00 27.42
CA ASP A 96 -11.28 -1.55 27.68
C ASP A 96 -10.68 -0.79 26.48
N GLY A 97 -11.36 0.25 26.04
CA GLY A 97 -10.86 1.19 25.02
C GLY A 97 -11.01 0.74 23.56
N PHE A 98 -11.73 -0.38 23.32
CA PHE A 98 -11.99 -0.83 21.96
C PHE A 98 -12.93 0.13 21.22
N ALA A 99 -12.42 0.68 20.12
CA ALA A 99 -13.05 1.53 19.08
C ALA A 99 -14.37 2.24 19.46
N LYS A 100 -14.27 3.45 20.01
CA LYS A 100 -15.45 4.31 20.26
C LYS A 100 -15.87 5.14 19.04
N GLU A 101 -14.96 5.33 18.07
CA GLU A 101 -15.14 6.20 16.91
C GLU A 101 -15.43 5.36 15.66
N MET A 102 -16.71 4.98 15.49
CA MET A 102 -17.19 4.10 14.44
C MET A 102 -18.25 4.77 13.57
N ALA A 103 -18.41 4.32 12.34
CA ALA A 103 -19.54 4.65 11.50
C ALA A 103 -20.69 3.69 11.79
N VAL A 104 -21.87 4.24 12.15
CA VAL A 104 -23.04 3.46 12.54
C VAL A 104 -24.16 3.66 11.54
N VAL A 105 -24.72 2.58 11.03
CA VAL A 105 -25.88 2.56 10.14
C VAL A 105 -27.13 2.31 10.96
N THR A 106 -28.08 3.25 10.90
CA THR A 106 -29.30 3.24 11.74
C THR A 106 -30.57 3.09 10.91
N HIS A 107 -30.53 3.34 9.59
CA HIS A 107 -31.69 3.30 8.70
C HIS A 107 -31.31 2.61 7.38
N HIS A 108 -32.28 1.95 6.75
CA HIS A 108 -32.08 1.24 5.49
C HIS A 108 -32.76 1.92 4.28
N ARG A 109 -33.45 3.05 4.47
CA ARG A 109 -34.16 3.77 3.40
C ARG A 109 -34.07 5.28 3.60
N LEU A 110 -34.09 6.01 2.49
CA LEU A 110 -34.20 7.47 2.43
C LEU A 110 -35.57 7.86 1.90
N ILE A 111 -36.09 9.01 2.35
CA ILE A 111 -37.27 9.68 1.82
C ILE A 111 -36.94 11.11 1.43
N GLN A 112 -37.71 11.65 0.49
CA GLN A 112 -37.64 13.06 0.13
C GLN A 112 -38.63 13.85 1.02
N LYS A 113 -38.13 14.82 1.77
CA LYS A 113 -38.94 15.75 2.57
C LYS A 113 -38.40 17.16 2.38
N ASP A 114 -39.28 18.11 2.04
CA ASP A 114 -38.93 19.52 1.82
C ASP A 114 -37.76 19.72 0.84
N GLY A 115 -37.72 18.93 -0.24
CA GLY A 115 -36.69 18.97 -1.27
C GLY A 115 -35.34 18.37 -0.85
N LYS A 116 -35.24 17.76 0.33
CA LYS A 116 -34.03 17.11 0.84
C LYS A 116 -34.24 15.61 1.02
N MET A 117 -33.17 14.84 0.79
CA MET A 117 -33.15 13.42 1.14
C MET A 117 -32.78 13.30 2.62
N ILE A 118 -33.62 12.63 3.39
CA ILE A 118 -33.39 12.32 4.83
C ILE A 118 -33.58 10.84 5.09
N PRO A 119 -32.98 10.28 6.15
CA PRO A 119 -33.31 8.94 6.61
C PRO A 119 -34.81 8.84 6.92
N ASP A 120 -35.44 7.79 6.40
CA ASP A 120 -36.86 7.53 6.66
C ASP A 120 -37.06 7.08 8.12
N PRO A 121 -37.80 7.84 8.95
CA PRO A 121 -38.02 7.45 10.34
C PRO A 121 -38.68 6.07 10.53
N GLU A 122 -39.46 5.62 9.54
CA GLU A 122 -40.12 4.30 9.57
C GLU A 122 -39.20 3.16 9.13
N ALA A 123 -38.04 3.50 8.58
CA ALA A 123 -37.05 2.53 8.12
C ALA A 123 -35.85 2.40 9.06
N ARG A 124 -36.03 2.74 10.33
CA ARG A 124 -35.01 2.54 11.36
C ARG A 124 -34.78 1.03 11.54
N LEU A 125 -33.50 0.64 11.63
CA LEU A 125 -33.13 -0.73 11.94
C LEU A 125 -33.51 -1.07 13.38
N GLU A 126 -33.98 -2.28 13.63
CA GLU A 126 -34.23 -2.79 14.97
C GLU A 126 -32.95 -2.78 15.81
N GLU A 127 -31.86 -3.22 15.21
CA GLU A 127 -30.52 -3.15 15.75
C GLU A 127 -29.62 -2.33 14.83
N PRO A 128 -28.89 -1.30 15.33
CA PRO A 128 -27.90 -0.57 14.55
C PRO A 128 -26.78 -1.49 14.09
N LEU A 129 -26.23 -1.18 12.92
CA LEU A 129 -25.10 -1.89 12.35
C LEU A 129 -23.86 -0.98 12.36
N VAL A 130 -22.71 -1.55 12.69
CA VAL A 130 -21.43 -0.87 12.65
C VAL A 130 -20.71 -1.22 11.36
N VAL A 131 -20.21 -0.21 10.65
CA VAL A 131 -19.27 -0.43 9.55
C VAL A 131 -17.95 -0.87 10.18
N ARG A 132 -17.46 -2.06 9.84
CA ARG A 132 -16.31 -2.69 10.53
C ARG A 132 -15.11 -1.75 10.67
N PRO A 133 -14.64 -1.48 11.91
CA PRO A 133 -13.39 -0.77 12.17
C PRO A 133 -12.19 -1.72 12.20
N THR A 134 -12.47 -2.98 12.45
CA THR A 134 -11.62 -4.18 12.46
C THR A 134 -12.54 -5.39 12.54
N SER A 135 -12.06 -6.61 12.36
CA SER A 135 -12.93 -7.77 12.18
C SER A 135 -12.84 -8.83 13.28
N GLU A 136 -12.11 -8.60 14.38
CA GLU A 136 -12.00 -9.56 15.50
C GLU A 136 -13.36 -10.07 15.96
N THR A 137 -14.33 -9.17 16.11
CA THR A 137 -15.68 -9.44 16.57
C THR A 137 -16.43 -10.42 15.67
N VAL A 138 -16.52 -10.11 14.37
CA VAL A 138 -17.27 -10.95 13.42
C VAL A 138 -16.54 -12.26 13.11
N ILE A 139 -15.22 -12.23 13.09
CA ILE A 139 -14.37 -13.41 12.88
C ILE A 139 -14.43 -14.32 14.11
N GLY A 140 -14.33 -13.76 15.30
CA GLY A 140 -14.47 -14.53 16.56
C GLY A 140 -15.82 -15.23 16.65
N ALA A 141 -16.90 -14.57 16.27
CA ALA A 141 -18.22 -15.20 16.17
C ALA A 141 -18.28 -16.34 15.14
N ALA A 142 -17.48 -16.30 14.09
CA ALA A 142 -17.33 -17.44 13.16
C ALA A 142 -16.47 -18.56 13.76
N PHE A 143 -15.34 -18.22 14.36
CA PHE A 143 -14.44 -19.18 15.00
C PHE A 143 -15.15 -19.97 16.12
N SER A 144 -16.03 -19.35 16.89
CA SER A 144 -16.82 -20.05 17.92
C SER A 144 -17.70 -21.16 17.36
N ARG A 145 -18.05 -21.11 16.08
CA ARG A 145 -18.80 -22.17 15.39
C ARG A 145 -17.92 -23.15 14.64
N TRP A 146 -16.77 -22.70 14.13
CA TRP A 146 -15.86 -23.53 13.34
C TRP A 146 -14.97 -24.40 14.21
N VAL A 147 -14.55 -23.90 15.38
CA VAL A 147 -13.64 -24.56 16.29
C VAL A 147 -14.45 -25.29 17.36
N GLN A 148 -14.50 -26.61 17.29
CA GLN A 148 -15.21 -27.48 18.24
C GLN A 148 -14.26 -28.52 18.88
N SER A 149 -13.22 -28.90 18.17
CA SER A 149 -12.26 -29.91 18.56
C SER A 149 -10.83 -29.41 18.28
N TRP A 150 -9.86 -29.94 19.01
CA TRP A 150 -8.44 -29.70 18.75
C TRP A 150 -8.01 -30.04 17.31
N ARG A 151 -8.80 -30.89 16.62
CA ARG A 151 -8.54 -31.26 15.21
C ARG A 151 -8.92 -30.17 14.22
N ASP A 152 -9.70 -29.18 14.66
CA ASP A 152 -10.08 -28.03 13.84
C ASP A 152 -9.01 -26.91 13.89
N LEU A 153 -7.98 -27.08 14.73
CA LEU A 153 -6.89 -26.13 14.94
C LEU A 153 -5.59 -26.61 14.25
N PRO A 154 -4.74 -25.69 13.78
CA PRO A 154 -4.97 -24.23 13.78
C PRO A 154 -5.94 -23.78 12.69
N VAL A 155 -6.68 -22.69 12.95
CA VAL A 155 -7.41 -21.95 11.92
C VAL A 155 -6.51 -20.81 11.46
N LEU A 156 -6.20 -20.75 10.15
CA LEU A 156 -5.27 -19.80 9.58
C LEU A 156 -5.96 -19.06 8.43
N ILE A 157 -6.48 -17.85 8.67
CA ILE A 157 -7.20 -17.09 7.66
C ILE A 157 -6.69 -15.67 7.50
N ASN A 158 -6.93 -15.14 6.32
CA ASN A 158 -6.62 -13.77 5.91
C ASN A 158 -7.79 -13.17 5.15
N GLN A 159 -8.01 -11.86 5.25
CA GLN A 159 -8.91 -11.16 4.35
C GLN A 159 -8.30 -9.87 3.83
N TRP A 160 -8.59 -9.57 2.56
CA TRP A 160 -8.36 -8.28 1.94
C TRP A 160 -9.66 -7.48 1.94
N ALA A 161 -9.65 -6.31 2.58
CA ALA A 161 -10.88 -5.57 2.83
C ALA A 161 -10.62 -4.08 3.03
N ASN A 162 -11.70 -3.31 3.15
CA ASN A 162 -11.68 -1.97 3.70
C ASN A 162 -12.15 -1.99 5.15
N VAL A 163 -11.77 -0.98 5.91
CA VAL A 163 -12.30 -0.68 7.25
C VAL A 163 -12.55 0.82 7.39
N VAL A 164 -13.42 1.19 8.33
CA VAL A 164 -13.74 2.59 8.62
C VAL A 164 -13.49 2.86 10.10
N ARG A 165 -12.55 3.79 10.37
CA ARG A 165 -12.25 4.32 11.70
C ARG A 165 -12.41 5.82 11.65
N TRP A 166 -13.36 6.40 12.40
CA TRP A 166 -13.68 7.81 12.30
C TRP A 166 -12.49 8.68 12.72
N GLU A 167 -11.72 9.17 11.75
CA GLU A 167 -10.48 9.92 11.99
C GLU A 167 -10.70 11.42 11.77
N MET A 168 -10.32 12.22 12.77
CA MET A 168 -10.51 13.68 12.74
C MET A 168 -9.30 14.41 12.13
N ARG A 169 -8.09 13.82 12.17
CA ARG A 169 -6.84 14.42 11.66
C ARG A 169 -6.33 13.63 10.48
N THR A 170 -6.98 13.81 9.35
CA THR A 170 -6.70 13.00 8.15
C THR A 170 -5.43 13.42 7.41
N ARG A 171 -4.73 12.44 6.86
CA ARG A 171 -3.61 12.60 5.91
C ARG A 171 -3.62 11.42 4.95
N MET A 172 -3.68 11.70 3.64
CA MET A 172 -3.78 10.67 2.60
C MET A 172 -2.76 9.54 2.80
N PHE A 173 -3.19 8.29 2.65
CA PHE A 173 -2.49 7.03 2.91
C PHE A 173 -2.03 6.81 4.36
N LEU A 174 -1.62 7.82 5.10
CA LEU A 174 -1.05 7.66 6.45
C LEU A 174 -2.10 7.57 7.54
N ARG A 175 -3.14 8.39 7.44
CA ARG A 175 -4.19 8.51 8.45
C ARG A 175 -5.50 8.91 7.79
N THR A 176 -6.33 7.92 7.48
CA THR A 176 -7.59 8.09 6.76
C THR A 176 -8.73 7.47 7.55
N ALA A 177 -9.96 7.96 7.33
CA ALA A 177 -11.14 7.40 7.97
C ALA A 177 -11.50 6.05 7.34
N GLU A 178 -11.39 5.92 6.02
CA GLU A 178 -11.47 4.66 5.31
C GLU A 178 -10.12 4.31 4.70
N PHE A 179 -9.74 3.04 4.77
CA PHE A 179 -8.53 2.54 4.12
C PHE A 179 -8.68 1.07 3.72
N LEU A 180 -7.88 0.67 2.74
CA LEU A 180 -7.72 -0.72 2.35
C LEU A 180 -6.62 -1.35 3.19
N TRP A 181 -6.82 -2.61 3.54
CA TRP A 181 -5.83 -3.36 4.29
C TRP A 181 -5.92 -4.86 4.04
N GLN A 182 -4.98 -5.55 4.59
CA GLN A 182 -5.01 -6.96 4.86
C GLN A 182 -5.09 -7.13 6.37
N GLU A 183 -5.93 -8.03 6.82
CA GLU A 183 -5.98 -8.50 8.20
C GLU A 183 -6.01 -10.03 8.22
N GLY A 184 -5.12 -10.60 9.04
CA GLY A 184 -5.12 -12.02 9.29
C GLY A 184 -5.57 -12.31 10.71
N HIS A 185 -6.24 -13.44 10.88
CA HIS A 185 -6.76 -13.91 12.15
C HIS A 185 -6.55 -15.40 12.27
N THR A 186 -6.06 -15.84 13.40
CA THR A 186 -5.78 -17.27 13.62
C THR A 186 -6.26 -17.74 14.97
N ALA A 187 -6.50 -19.05 15.09
CA ALA A 187 -6.80 -19.69 16.36
C ALA A 187 -5.92 -20.94 16.51
N HIS A 188 -5.39 -21.15 17.71
CA HIS A 188 -4.43 -22.18 18.03
C HIS A 188 -4.81 -22.90 19.33
N ALA A 189 -4.30 -24.12 19.52
CA ALA A 189 -4.54 -24.88 20.74
C ALA A 189 -3.68 -24.37 21.91
N THR A 190 -2.45 -23.93 21.64
CA THR A 190 -1.49 -23.57 22.69
C THR A 190 -0.98 -22.13 22.55
N VAL A 191 -0.46 -21.58 23.65
CA VAL A 191 0.22 -20.29 23.70
C VAL A 191 1.44 -20.29 22.79
N ASP A 192 2.23 -21.36 22.81
CA ASP A 192 3.47 -21.45 22.03
C ASP A 192 3.19 -21.40 20.52
N GLU A 193 2.17 -22.14 20.04
CA GLU A 193 1.74 -22.10 18.64
C GLU A 193 1.28 -20.69 18.21
N ALA A 194 0.48 -20.03 19.03
CA ALA A 194 -0.03 -18.70 18.74
C ALA A 194 1.09 -17.64 18.78
N MET A 195 2.06 -17.77 19.68
CA MET A 195 3.21 -16.88 19.74
C MET A 195 4.15 -17.10 18.54
N GLU A 196 4.41 -18.35 18.16
CA GLU A 196 5.17 -18.67 16.95
C GLU A 196 4.52 -18.05 15.72
N GLU A 197 3.19 -18.16 15.60
CA GLU A 197 2.44 -17.55 14.50
C GLU A 197 2.54 -16.02 14.50
N THR A 198 2.41 -15.40 15.67
CA THR A 198 2.56 -13.94 15.82
C THR A 198 3.91 -13.45 15.30
N LEU A 199 5.00 -14.13 15.67
CA LEU A 199 6.35 -13.77 15.24
C LEU A 199 6.63 -14.13 13.78
N LYS A 200 6.08 -15.22 13.28
CA LYS A 200 6.14 -15.62 11.87
C LYS A 200 5.53 -14.56 10.95
N MET A 201 4.35 -14.05 11.32
CA MET A 201 3.70 -13.03 10.51
C MET A 201 4.38 -11.65 10.61
N LEU A 202 5.00 -11.33 11.75
CA LEU A 202 5.88 -10.17 11.86
C LEU A 202 7.06 -10.28 10.88
N GLU A 203 7.68 -11.45 10.77
CA GLU A 203 8.80 -11.71 9.84
C GLU A 203 8.34 -11.66 8.36
N VAL A 204 7.14 -12.15 8.04
CA VAL A 204 6.53 -12.01 6.72
C VAL A 204 6.40 -10.53 6.35
N TYR A 205 5.96 -9.68 7.27
CA TYR A 205 5.85 -8.24 7.06
C TYR A 205 7.21 -7.56 6.91
N ARG A 206 8.19 -7.93 7.75
CA ARG A 206 9.56 -7.38 7.66
C ARG A 206 10.17 -7.69 6.31
N SER A 207 10.18 -8.97 5.92
CA SER A 207 10.76 -9.39 4.64
C SER A 207 10.02 -8.82 3.43
N PHE A 208 8.69 -8.67 3.51
CA PHE A 208 7.91 -8.00 2.47
C PHE A 208 8.30 -6.52 2.33
N ALA A 209 8.36 -5.79 3.46
CA ALA A 209 8.73 -4.38 3.47
C ALA A 209 10.13 -4.17 2.87
N GLU A 210 11.13 -4.95 3.31
CA GLU A 210 12.52 -4.80 2.87
C GLU A 210 12.74 -5.28 1.43
N GLU A 211 12.26 -6.47 1.07
CA GLU A 211 12.58 -7.08 -0.22
C GLU A 211 11.67 -6.61 -1.37
N CYS A 212 10.41 -6.27 -1.08
CA CYS A 212 9.46 -5.88 -2.13
C CYS A 212 9.26 -4.37 -2.24
N VAL A 213 9.19 -3.68 -1.09
CA VAL A 213 8.97 -2.23 -1.02
C VAL A 213 10.27 -1.46 -0.87
N ALA A 214 11.39 -2.16 -0.64
CA ALA A 214 12.70 -1.59 -0.32
C ALA A 214 12.64 -0.61 0.87
N LEU A 215 11.79 -0.91 1.84
CA LEU A 215 11.54 -0.11 3.03
C LEU A 215 12.26 -0.75 4.23
N PRO A 216 13.43 -0.24 4.64
CA PRO A 216 14.11 -0.76 5.82
C PRO A 216 13.27 -0.56 7.07
N VAL A 217 13.11 -1.59 7.88
CA VAL A 217 12.27 -1.57 9.08
C VAL A 217 12.98 -2.17 10.27
N ILE A 218 12.58 -1.73 11.47
CA ILE A 218 12.96 -2.31 12.75
C ILE A 218 11.74 -3.05 13.27
N ALA A 219 11.89 -4.34 13.54
CA ALA A 219 10.86 -5.16 14.18
C ALA A 219 11.08 -5.17 15.70
N GLY A 220 10.00 -5.06 16.47
CA GLY A 220 10.08 -5.06 17.93
C GLY A 220 8.73 -5.18 18.61
N GLU A 221 8.77 -5.47 19.91
CA GLU A 221 7.59 -5.47 20.78
C GLU A 221 7.26 -4.05 21.24
N LYS A 222 5.98 -3.71 21.22
CA LYS A 222 5.48 -2.43 21.73
C LYS A 222 5.37 -2.43 23.26
N PRO A 223 5.63 -1.28 23.90
CA PRO A 223 5.38 -1.14 25.33
C PRO A 223 3.89 -1.31 25.64
N GLU A 224 3.58 -1.68 26.87
CA GLU A 224 2.21 -2.05 27.28
C GLU A 224 1.14 -0.98 26.95
N ASN A 225 1.49 0.28 27.15
CA ASN A 225 0.59 1.42 26.88
C ASN A 225 0.33 1.70 25.39
N GLU A 226 1.05 1.04 24.48
CA GLU A 226 0.87 1.16 23.03
C GLU A 226 0.39 -0.15 22.37
N ARG A 227 0.11 -1.17 23.17
CA ARG A 227 -0.43 -2.44 22.66
C ARG A 227 -1.81 -2.24 22.04
N PHE A 228 -2.15 -3.11 21.12
CA PHE A 228 -3.52 -3.21 20.62
C PHE A 228 -4.46 -3.54 21.79
N PRO A 229 -5.61 -2.86 21.96
CA PRO A 229 -6.55 -3.13 23.03
C PRO A 229 -6.95 -4.60 23.07
N GLY A 230 -6.79 -5.24 24.24
CA GLY A 230 -7.06 -6.66 24.43
C GLY A 230 -5.92 -7.60 24.03
N ALA A 231 -4.84 -7.13 23.47
CA ALA A 231 -3.67 -7.97 23.16
C ALA A 231 -2.78 -8.17 24.39
N VAL A 232 -2.29 -9.40 24.57
CA VAL A 232 -1.27 -9.74 25.56
C VAL A 232 0.10 -9.21 25.15
N ALA A 233 0.42 -9.29 23.85
CA ALA A 233 1.61 -8.69 23.27
C ALA A 233 1.30 -8.12 21.89
N THR A 234 1.96 -7.02 21.52
CA THR A 234 1.87 -6.39 20.21
C THR A 234 3.27 -6.17 19.67
N TYR A 235 3.51 -6.67 18.47
CA TYR A 235 4.73 -6.45 17.72
C TYR A 235 4.46 -5.54 16.53
N SER A 236 5.45 -4.75 16.13
CA SER A 236 5.36 -3.88 14.95
C SER A 236 6.64 -3.90 14.14
N ILE A 237 6.51 -3.57 12.87
CA ILE A 237 7.62 -3.12 12.03
C ILE A 237 7.52 -1.61 11.87
N GLU A 238 8.61 -0.90 12.11
CA GLU A 238 8.66 0.56 12.04
C GLU A 238 9.79 1.01 11.12
N ALA A 239 9.47 1.95 10.23
CA ALA A 239 10.42 2.53 9.28
C ALA A 239 10.77 3.95 9.67
N MET A 240 12.04 4.34 9.45
CA MET A 240 12.49 5.72 9.63
C MET A 240 12.19 6.53 8.38
N MET A 241 11.42 7.61 8.53
CA MET A 241 11.10 8.53 7.45
C MET A 241 12.18 9.58 7.28
N GLN A 242 12.22 10.26 6.11
CA GLN A 242 13.25 11.27 5.82
C GLN A 242 13.18 12.48 6.75
N ASP A 243 12.06 12.76 7.40
CA ASP A 243 11.91 13.80 8.43
C ASP A 243 12.33 13.33 9.84
N GLY A 244 12.93 12.16 9.96
CA GLY A 244 13.40 11.59 11.22
C GLY A 244 12.32 10.99 12.12
N LYS A 245 11.06 10.86 11.64
CA LYS A 245 9.98 10.23 12.39
C LYS A 245 9.83 8.77 12.04
N ALA A 246 9.46 7.96 13.04
CA ALA A 246 9.11 6.56 12.81
C ALA A 246 7.68 6.43 12.26
N LEU A 247 7.50 5.49 11.31
CA LEU A 247 6.21 5.08 10.80
C LEU A 247 5.97 3.60 11.11
N GLN A 248 4.91 3.31 11.84
CA GLN A 248 4.42 1.93 11.99
C GLN A 248 3.87 1.45 10.66
N ALA A 249 4.52 0.43 10.08
CA ALA A 249 4.22 -0.07 8.74
C ALA A 249 3.39 -1.37 8.76
N GLY A 250 3.42 -2.13 9.86
CA GLY A 250 2.61 -3.32 10.05
C GLY A 250 2.64 -3.77 11.50
N THR A 251 1.65 -4.53 11.94
CA THR A 251 1.53 -5.05 13.31
C THR A 251 1.14 -6.50 13.34
N SER A 252 1.59 -7.21 14.39
CA SER A 252 1.20 -8.58 14.70
C SER A 252 0.93 -8.69 16.21
N HIS A 253 -0.23 -9.25 16.57
CA HIS A 253 -0.75 -9.26 17.92
C HIS A 253 -0.95 -10.70 18.41
N PHE A 254 -0.36 -11.02 19.55
CA PHE A 254 -0.78 -12.15 20.35
C PHE A 254 -1.92 -11.72 21.25
N LEU A 255 -3.12 -12.22 20.98
CA LEU A 255 -4.35 -11.85 21.69
C LEU A 255 -4.61 -12.75 22.92
N GLY A 256 -3.92 -13.89 23.00
CA GLY A 256 -4.14 -14.89 24.04
C GLY A 256 -5.58 -15.41 24.02
N THR A 257 -6.21 -15.45 25.17
CA THR A 257 -7.62 -15.87 25.33
C THR A 257 -8.60 -14.71 25.52
N THR A 258 -8.18 -13.47 25.40
CA THR A 258 -9.02 -12.29 25.65
C THR A 258 -10.27 -12.31 24.76
N PHE A 259 -10.08 -12.40 23.46
CA PHE A 259 -11.19 -12.45 22.49
C PHE A 259 -11.89 -13.82 22.52
N SER A 260 -11.16 -14.91 22.77
CA SER A 260 -11.77 -16.24 22.89
C SER A 260 -12.73 -16.33 24.07
N SER A 261 -12.44 -15.66 25.17
CA SER A 261 -13.33 -15.59 26.32
C SER A 261 -14.61 -14.81 25.97
N ALA A 262 -14.48 -13.62 25.34
CA ALA A 262 -15.62 -12.77 24.94
C ALA A 262 -16.49 -13.45 23.89
N GLN A 263 -15.89 -14.15 22.92
CA GLN A 263 -16.57 -14.76 21.77
C GLN A 263 -16.90 -16.24 21.98
N ASN A 264 -16.52 -16.84 23.13
CA ASN A 264 -16.72 -18.25 23.46
C ASN A 264 -16.06 -19.20 22.43
N ILE A 265 -14.83 -18.90 22.02
CA ILE A 265 -14.06 -19.75 21.10
C ILE A 265 -13.41 -20.86 21.92
N LYS A 266 -14.07 -22.01 21.99
CA LYS A 266 -13.67 -23.17 22.78
C LYS A 266 -13.56 -24.41 21.91
N PHE A 267 -12.65 -25.28 22.29
CA PHE A 267 -12.48 -26.60 21.68
C PHE A 267 -12.36 -27.69 22.72
N GLN A 268 -12.73 -28.89 22.34
CA GLN A 268 -12.47 -30.07 23.16
C GLN A 268 -11.03 -30.58 22.86
N ASN A 269 -10.20 -30.66 23.88
CA ASN A 269 -8.85 -31.19 23.78
C ASN A 269 -8.83 -32.73 23.62
N ALA A 270 -7.64 -33.33 23.49
CA ALA A 270 -7.50 -34.78 23.29
C ALA A 270 -8.02 -35.60 24.47
N GLU A 271 -8.03 -35.04 25.69
CA GLU A 271 -8.49 -35.61 26.94
C GLU A 271 -10.00 -35.44 27.16
N GLY A 272 -10.72 -34.75 26.23
CA GLY A 272 -12.14 -34.51 26.32
C GLY A 272 -12.53 -33.27 27.17
N GLN A 273 -11.56 -32.43 27.56
CA GLN A 273 -11.80 -31.22 28.33
C GLN A 273 -12.03 -30.01 27.42
N GLN A 274 -12.83 -29.03 27.86
CA GLN A 274 -13.05 -27.79 27.15
C GLN A 274 -11.97 -26.76 27.47
N GLU A 275 -11.32 -26.22 26.44
CA GLU A 275 -10.30 -25.19 26.55
C GLU A 275 -10.63 -23.99 25.67
N LEU A 276 -10.13 -22.80 26.03
CA LEU A 276 -10.20 -21.60 25.19
C LEU A 276 -9.06 -21.63 24.16
N ALA A 277 -9.38 -21.34 22.91
CA ALA A 277 -8.37 -21.21 21.88
C ALA A 277 -7.51 -19.95 22.11
N GLN A 278 -6.23 -20.03 21.78
CA GLN A 278 -5.33 -18.89 21.71
C GLN A 278 -5.50 -18.23 20.35
N THR A 279 -5.65 -16.91 20.31
CA THR A 279 -5.89 -16.18 19.05
C THR A 279 -4.77 -15.19 18.74
N THR A 280 -4.60 -14.92 17.45
CA THR A 280 -3.73 -13.85 16.94
C THR A 280 -4.48 -13.00 15.93
N SER A 281 -4.02 -11.76 15.75
CA SER A 281 -4.39 -10.92 14.60
C SER A 281 -3.21 -10.12 14.11
N TRP A 282 -3.16 -9.84 12.82
CA TRP A 282 -2.04 -9.12 12.21
C TRP A 282 -2.51 -8.39 10.94
N GLY A 283 -1.90 -7.21 10.65
CA GLY A 283 -2.38 -6.37 9.57
C GLY A 283 -1.36 -5.40 8.97
N VAL A 284 -1.52 -5.16 7.66
CA VAL A 284 -0.85 -4.14 6.86
C VAL A 284 -1.88 -3.40 6.03
N SER A 285 -1.76 -2.08 5.95
CA SER A 285 -2.71 -1.23 5.22
C SER A 285 -2.04 -0.43 4.11
N THR A 286 -2.85 0.33 3.37
CA THR A 286 -2.38 1.34 2.40
C THR A 286 -1.46 2.40 3.00
N ARG A 287 -1.27 2.45 4.34
CA ARG A 287 -0.23 3.24 4.99
C ARG A 287 1.18 2.89 4.49
N MET A 288 1.41 1.65 4.03
CA MET A 288 2.67 1.24 3.40
C MET A 288 3.01 2.09 2.17
N ILE A 289 2.01 2.54 1.40
CA ILE A 289 2.21 3.49 0.29
C ILE A 289 2.71 4.83 0.82
N GLY A 290 2.16 5.31 1.93
CA GLY A 290 2.66 6.52 2.59
C GLY A 290 4.12 6.38 3.02
N GLY A 291 4.49 5.22 3.57
CA GLY A 291 5.88 4.89 3.89
C GLY A 291 6.79 4.89 2.66
N LEU A 292 6.34 4.26 1.57
CA LEU A 292 7.06 4.25 0.29
C LEU A 292 7.31 5.68 -0.22
N ILE A 293 6.32 6.57 -0.17
CA ILE A 293 6.49 7.98 -0.57
C ILE A 293 7.54 8.66 0.32
N MET A 294 7.43 8.52 1.64
CA MET A 294 8.28 9.24 2.59
C MET A 294 9.72 8.70 2.66
N VAL A 295 9.97 7.46 2.22
CA VAL A 295 11.33 6.89 2.17
C VAL A 295 11.98 7.12 0.80
N HIS A 296 11.24 6.89 -0.29
CA HIS A 296 11.81 6.86 -1.63
C HIS A 296 11.59 8.14 -2.44
N GLY A 297 10.60 8.97 -2.11
CA GLY A 297 10.32 10.21 -2.82
C GLY A 297 11.47 11.21 -2.72
N ASP A 298 11.60 12.05 -3.75
CA ASP A 298 12.52 13.16 -3.80
C ASP A 298 11.82 14.45 -4.28
N ASP A 299 12.56 15.49 -4.58
CA ASP A 299 11.99 16.79 -4.99
C ASP A 299 11.53 16.81 -6.45
N ASP A 300 11.69 15.70 -7.17
CA ASP A 300 11.15 15.47 -8.51
C ASP A 300 9.90 14.55 -8.51
N GLY A 301 9.49 14.04 -7.34
CA GLY A 301 8.31 13.22 -7.16
C GLY A 301 8.57 11.86 -6.53
N LEU A 302 7.73 10.89 -6.86
CA LEU A 302 7.86 9.53 -6.34
C LEU A 302 9.02 8.79 -7.01
N ARG A 303 9.57 7.80 -6.29
CA ARG A 303 10.50 6.78 -6.83
C ARG A 303 9.93 5.43 -6.42
N VAL A 304 9.38 4.69 -7.39
CA VAL A 304 8.73 3.40 -7.09
C VAL A 304 9.74 2.27 -7.24
N PRO A 305 9.95 1.46 -6.20
CA PRO A 305 10.74 0.24 -6.34
C PRO A 305 10.17 -0.66 -7.43
N PRO A 306 11.00 -1.23 -8.33
CA PRO A 306 10.53 -1.94 -9.51
C PRO A 306 9.59 -3.12 -9.24
N ARG A 307 9.71 -3.79 -8.09
CA ARG A 307 8.81 -4.91 -7.73
C ARG A 307 7.36 -4.45 -7.56
N VAL A 308 7.14 -3.26 -6.98
CA VAL A 308 5.81 -2.70 -6.72
C VAL A 308 5.38 -1.65 -7.75
N ALA A 309 6.19 -1.33 -8.74
CA ALA A 309 5.82 -0.43 -9.83
C ALA A 309 4.75 -1.09 -10.73
N PRO A 310 3.61 -0.42 -11.02
CA PRO A 310 2.63 -0.93 -11.98
C PRO A 310 3.24 -1.16 -13.36
N TYR A 311 4.10 -0.24 -13.81
CA TYR A 311 4.94 -0.36 -14.99
C TYR A 311 6.40 -0.11 -14.61
N GLN A 312 7.29 -0.99 -15.01
CA GLN A 312 8.72 -0.89 -14.76
C GLN A 312 9.44 -0.06 -15.83
N ILE A 313 8.93 -0.13 -17.05
CA ILE A 313 9.44 0.59 -18.21
C ILE A 313 8.27 1.30 -18.89
N VAL A 314 8.44 2.59 -19.18
CA VAL A 314 7.48 3.37 -19.96
C VAL A 314 8.15 3.91 -21.22
N VAL A 315 7.61 3.55 -22.38
CA VAL A 315 8.09 4.01 -23.68
C VAL A 315 7.26 5.20 -24.14
N VAL A 316 7.94 6.32 -24.38
CA VAL A 316 7.36 7.62 -24.78
C VAL A 316 7.78 7.90 -26.22
N PRO A 317 6.88 7.76 -27.21
CA PRO A 317 7.15 8.15 -28.58
C PRO A 317 7.18 9.68 -28.71
N MET A 318 8.21 10.20 -29.43
CA MET A 318 8.39 11.63 -29.70
C MET A 318 7.76 11.99 -31.04
N LEU A 319 6.43 12.14 -31.05
CA LEU A 319 5.63 12.45 -32.26
C LEU A 319 5.65 13.95 -32.58
N ARG A 320 5.58 14.29 -33.86
CA ARG A 320 5.67 15.67 -34.38
C ARG A 320 4.60 16.01 -35.42
N ASP A 321 3.55 15.20 -35.53
CA ASP A 321 2.47 15.32 -36.54
C ASP A 321 3.04 15.23 -37.97
N THR A 322 3.91 14.24 -38.20
CA THR A 322 4.53 13.96 -39.49
C THR A 322 4.24 12.53 -39.96
N ASP A 323 4.51 12.24 -41.25
CA ASP A 323 4.33 10.89 -41.82
C ASP A 323 5.19 9.82 -41.11
N GLU A 324 6.27 10.21 -40.43
CA GLU A 324 7.14 9.31 -39.66
C GLU A 324 6.48 8.81 -38.37
N ASP A 325 5.45 9.45 -37.84
CA ASP A 325 4.87 9.17 -36.55
C ASP A 325 4.31 7.74 -36.45
N ALA A 326 3.76 7.23 -37.56
CA ALA A 326 3.25 5.85 -37.62
C ALA A 326 4.38 4.82 -37.45
N ALA A 327 5.54 5.05 -38.10
CA ALA A 327 6.71 4.18 -38.00
C ALA A 327 7.34 4.25 -36.59
N ILE A 328 7.39 5.44 -35.96
CA ILE A 328 7.85 5.60 -34.58
C ILE A 328 6.94 4.82 -33.61
N LEU A 329 5.61 4.91 -33.78
CA LEU A 329 4.65 4.17 -32.95
C LEU A 329 4.79 2.66 -33.12
N GLU A 330 5.02 2.18 -34.34
CA GLU A 330 5.28 0.76 -34.61
C GLU A 330 6.58 0.28 -33.95
N TYR A 331 7.67 1.06 -34.10
CA TYR A 331 8.97 0.77 -33.48
C TYR A 331 8.84 0.67 -31.95
N CYS A 332 8.16 1.64 -31.31
CA CYS A 332 7.89 1.65 -29.88
C CYS A 332 6.99 0.48 -29.45
N GLY A 333 5.97 0.14 -30.25
CA GLY A 333 5.07 -0.99 -30.00
C GLY A 333 5.79 -2.33 -30.02
N ASN A 334 6.68 -2.52 -30.99
CA ASN A 334 7.53 -3.71 -31.09
C ASN A 334 8.49 -3.81 -29.90
N LEU A 335 9.11 -2.69 -29.48
CA LEU A 335 9.95 -2.64 -28.29
C LEU A 335 9.20 -3.09 -27.02
N VAL A 336 8.00 -2.56 -26.78
CA VAL A 336 7.17 -2.94 -25.64
C VAL A 336 6.77 -4.42 -25.69
N THR A 337 6.46 -4.93 -26.88
CA THR A 337 6.12 -6.33 -27.08
C THR A 337 7.29 -7.25 -26.72
N GLU A 338 8.51 -6.91 -27.14
CA GLU A 338 9.71 -7.69 -26.81
C GLU A 338 10.07 -7.61 -25.31
N LEU A 339 9.92 -6.44 -24.70
CA LEU A 339 10.13 -6.28 -23.26
C LEU A 339 9.16 -7.13 -22.43
N ASN A 340 7.88 -7.15 -22.80
CA ASN A 340 6.86 -7.90 -22.08
C ASN A 340 6.96 -9.44 -22.24
N LYS A 341 7.85 -9.92 -23.11
CA LYS A 341 8.22 -11.36 -23.23
C LYS A 341 9.34 -11.77 -22.28
N GLN A 342 10.05 -10.82 -21.68
CA GLN A 342 11.12 -11.09 -20.74
C GLN A 342 10.58 -11.25 -19.34
N ASP A 343 11.27 -12.01 -18.50
CA ASP A 343 10.91 -12.21 -17.10
C ASP A 343 11.90 -11.48 -16.17
N VAL A 344 11.36 -10.81 -15.13
CA VAL A 344 12.10 -10.25 -14.03
C VAL A 344 11.35 -10.55 -12.72
N PHE A 345 12.06 -10.89 -11.66
CA PHE A 345 11.44 -11.28 -10.38
C PHE A 345 10.42 -12.44 -10.50
N ARG A 346 10.61 -13.35 -11.46
CA ARG A 346 9.73 -14.49 -11.80
C ARG A 346 8.36 -14.08 -12.37
N GLU A 347 8.28 -12.90 -12.96
CA GLU A 347 7.07 -12.38 -13.62
C GLU A 347 7.46 -11.69 -14.93
N PRO A 348 6.53 -11.59 -15.91
CA PRO A 348 6.77 -10.79 -17.10
C PRO A 348 7.12 -9.34 -16.76
N VAL A 349 8.05 -8.77 -17.50
CA VAL A 349 8.33 -7.33 -17.46
C VAL A 349 7.06 -6.56 -17.77
N ARG A 350 6.80 -5.51 -17.00
CA ARG A 350 5.63 -4.63 -17.18
C ARG A 350 6.07 -3.36 -17.91
N ALA A 351 6.05 -3.41 -19.22
CA ALA A 351 6.34 -2.26 -20.09
C ALA A 351 5.06 -1.67 -20.66
N LEU A 352 4.98 -0.34 -20.74
CA LEU A 352 3.86 0.43 -21.27
C LEU A 352 4.30 1.33 -22.42
N LEU A 353 3.51 1.38 -23.50
CA LEU A 353 3.59 2.42 -24.53
C LEU A 353 2.66 3.58 -24.19
N ASP A 354 3.20 4.78 -23.94
CA ASP A 354 2.40 5.98 -23.68
C ASP A 354 1.85 6.60 -24.96
N ARG A 355 0.61 6.28 -25.29
CA ARG A 355 -0.11 6.77 -26.47
C ARG A 355 -0.92 8.06 -26.24
N ARG A 356 -0.82 8.67 -25.05
CA ARG A 356 -1.59 9.90 -24.73
C ARG A 356 -1.26 11.02 -25.71
N PRO A 357 -2.25 11.86 -26.12
CA PRO A 357 -2.05 12.99 -27.03
C PRO A 357 -1.41 14.17 -26.28
N ALA A 358 -0.12 14.07 -25.95
CA ALA A 358 0.62 15.11 -25.23
C ALA A 358 2.06 15.18 -25.75
N LYS A 359 2.72 16.36 -25.57
CA LYS A 359 4.14 16.52 -25.93
C LYS A 359 5.01 15.55 -25.14
N ALA A 360 6.02 14.98 -25.79
CA ALA A 360 6.93 13.99 -25.19
C ALA A 360 7.53 14.48 -23.86
N ALA A 361 7.98 15.73 -23.79
CA ALA A 361 8.51 16.30 -22.55
C ALA A 361 7.50 16.29 -21.40
N ASN A 362 6.20 16.57 -21.65
CA ASN A 362 5.17 16.52 -20.64
C ASN A 362 4.89 15.07 -20.19
N LYS A 363 4.90 14.12 -21.12
CA LYS A 363 4.79 12.69 -20.82
C LYS A 363 5.95 12.24 -19.94
N ARG A 364 7.19 12.55 -20.33
CA ARG A 364 8.40 12.22 -19.57
C ARG A 364 8.31 12.70 -18.13
N TRP A 365 8.05 14.00 -17.91
CA TRP A 365 7.96 14.57 -16.57
C TRP A 365 6.78 14.04 -15.77
N SER A 366 5.67 13.72 -16.41
CA SER A 366 4.56 13.01 -15.76
C SER A 366 5.01 11.65 -15.21
N TRP A 367 5.79 10.88 -15.98
CA TRP A 367 6.29 9.58 -15.53
C TRP A 367 7.43 9.68 -14.51
N VAL A 368 8.26 10.71 -14.60
CA VAL A 368 9.27 11.03 -13.57
C VAL A 368 8.57 11.31 -12.24
N LYS A 369 7.55 12.18 -12.21
CA LYS A 369 6.79 12.48 -11.00
C LYS A 369 6.09 11.25 -10.42
N LYS A 370 5.57 10.38 -11.28
CA LYS A 370 4.98 9.09 -10.91
C LYS A 370 6.00 8.08 -10.38
N GLY A 371 7.27 8.33 -10.62
CA GLY A 371 8.35 7.46 -10.17
C GLY A 371 8.49 6.16 -10.96
N ALA A 372 8.10 6.16 -12.25
CA ALA A 372 8.33 5.01 -13.13
C ALA A 372 9.85 4.69 -13.18
N PRO A 373 10.28 3.46 -12.90
CA PRO A 373 11.71 3.13 -12.76
C PRO A 373 12.55 3.49 -13.98
N ILE A 374 12.03 3.21 -15.18
CA ILE A 374 12.72 3.49 -16.46
C ILE A 374 11.75 4.18 -17.41
N VAL A 375 12.16 5.32 -17.96
CA VAL A 375 11.45 6.01 -19.04
C VAL A 375 12.32 5.97 -20.30
N ILE A 376 11.73 5.57 -21.42
CA ILE A 376 12.40 5.49 -22.72
C ILE A 376 11.76 6.50 -23.65
N GLU A 377 12.56 7.33 -24.30
CA GLU A 377 12.12 8.20 -25.36
C GLU A 377 12.62 7.66 -26.71
N VAL A 378 11.78 7.70 -27.73
CA VAL A 378 12.12 7.32 -29.10
C VAL A 378 11.60 8.35 -30.06
N GLY A 379 12.49 9.00 -30.80
CA GLY A 379 12.17 9.88 -31.92
C GLY A 379 12.64 9.32 -33.27
N GLY A 380 12.41 10.05 -34.35
CA GLY A 380 12.82 9.63 -35.70
C GLY A 380 14.31 9.34 -35.83
N ARG A 381 15.17 10.09 -35.13
CA ARG A 381 16.62 9.86 -35.12
C ARG A 381 17.01 8.56 -34.40
N ASP A 382 16.36 8.30 -33.25
CA ASP A 382 16.61 7.08 -32.48
C ASP A 382 16.17 5.87 -33.31
N MET A 383 14.97 5.92 -33.90
CA MET A 383 14.45 4.86 -34.77
C MET A 383 15.38 4.61 -35.98
N ALA A 384 15.79 5.67 -36.69
CA ALA A 384 16.66 5.55 -37.85
C ALA A 384 18.05 4.97 -37.52
N GLY A 385 18.56 5.23 -36.31
CA GLY A 385 19.80 4.68 -35.80
C GLY A 385 19.67 3.31 -35.12
N GLY A 386 18.46 2.76 -34.99
CA GLY A 386 18.21 1.53 -34.22
C GLY A 386 18.43 1.71 -32.71
N ASN A 387 18.24 2.91 -32.20
CA ASN A 387 18.55 3.30 -30.82
C ASN A 387 17.29 3.57 -30.00
N VAL A 388 17.48 3.73 -28.69
CA VAL A 388 16.52 4.24 -27.70
C VAL A 388 17.24 5.20 -26.74
N SER A 389 16.52 6.21 -26.23
CA SER A 389 17.03 7.13 -25.21
C SER A 389 16.47 6.72 -23.85
N VAL A 390 17.35 6.24 -22.95
CA VAL A 390 17.00 5.66 -21.65
C VAL A 390 17.22 6.66 -20.53
N ILE A 391 16.21 6.85 -19.68
CA ILE A 391 16.25 7.68 -18.48
C ILE A 391 15.90 6.80 -17.31
N ARG A 392 16.78 6.72 -16.30
CA ARG A 392 16.56 5.99 -15.05
C ARG A 392 16.06 6.94 -13.97
N ARG A 393 15.01 6.55 -13.25
CA ARG A 393 14.44 7.38 -12.17
C ARG A 393 15.35 7.46 -10.94
N ASP A 394 16.13 6.42 -10.67
CA ASP A 394 17.09 6.37 -9.58
C ASP A 394 18.39 7.18 -9.84
N ARG A 395 18.63 7.56 -11.10
CA ARG A 395 19.79 8.37 -11.55
C ARG A 395 19.34 9.43 -12.54
N LEU A 396 18.44 10.32 -12.10
CA LEU A 396 17.74 11.26 -12.96
C LEU A 396 18.67 12.33 -13.53
N TYR A 397 19.70 12.74 -12.79
CA TYR A 397 20.60 13.80 -13.20
C TYR A 397 22.06 13.34 -13.21
N ARG A 398 22.82 13.91 -14.14
CA ARG A 398 24.28 13.84 -14.18
C ARG A 398 24.89 14.81 -13.17
N GLU A 399 26.20 14.72 -12.94
CA GLU A 399 26.93 15.62 -12.04
C GLU A 399 26.82 17.11 -12.44
N ASP A 400 26.62 17.42 -13.74
CA ASP A 400 26.42 18.77 -14.25
C ASP A 400 24.97 19.30 -14.04
N GLY A 401 24.11 18.54 -13.34
CA GLY A 401 22.71 18.89 -13.05
C GLY A 401 21.76 18.71 -14.24
N LYS A 402 22.23 18.21 -15.38
CA LYS A 402 21.36 17.94 -16.53
C LYS A 402 20.75 16.56 -16.44
N LEU A 403 19.58 16.41 -17.07
CA LEU A 403 18.90 15.12 -17.19
C LEU A 403 19.86 14.07 -17.78
N ASP A 404 19.98 12.92 -17.10
CA ASP A 404 20.76 11.79 -17.59
C ASP A 404 19.92 10.95 -18.54
N SER A 405 20.06 11.25 -19.84
CA SER A 405 19.43 10.50 -20.92
C SER A 405 20.52 9.86 -21.76
N GLN A 406 20.57 8.52 -21.75
CA GLN A 406 21.58 7.73 -22.41
C GLN A 406 21.04 7.12 -23.70
N VAL A 407 21.68 7.40 -24.83
CA VAL A 407 21.34 6.78 -26.10
C VAL A 407 22.08 5.45 -26.20
N VAL A 408 21.32 4.36 -26.36
CA VAL A 408 21.84 2.99 -26.45
C VAL A 408 21.20 2.26 -27.65
N ALA A 409 21.88 1.28 -28.20
CA ALA A 409 21.26 0.44 -29.23
C ALA A 409 20.05 -0.32 -28.65
N LYS A 410 18.95 -0.41 -29.40
CA LYS A 410 17.74 -1.07 -28.99
C LYS A 410 17.99 -2.52 -28.52
N ASP A 411 18.81 -3.24 -29.26
CA ASP A 411 19.09 -4.65 -28.96
C ASP A 411 19.96 -4.81 -27.69
N ASP A 412 20.89 -3.90 -27.44
CA ASP A 412 21.69 -3.85 -26.21
C ASP A 412 20.77 -3.51 -25.00
N PHE A 413 19.85 -2.56 -25.20
CA PHE A 413 18.85 -2.24 -24.16
C PHE A 413 17.97 -3.45 -23.84
N LEU A 414 17.43 -4.13 -24.88
CA LEU A 414 16.64 -5.34 -24.69
C LEU A 414 17.41 -6.43 -23.95
N GLY A 415 18.67 -6.62 -24.28
CA GLY A 415 19.55 -7.60 -23.62
C GLY A 415 19.88 -7.26 -22.17
N GLY A 416 19.85 -5.98 -21.77
CA GLY A 416 20.18 -5.49 -20.43
C GLY A 416 18.99 -5.04 -19.59
N ALA A 417 17.77 -5.03 -20.12
CA ALA A 417 16.62 -4.40 -19.48
C ALA A 417 16.27 -5.02 -18.11
N THR A 418 16.29 -6.34 -17.99
CA THR A 418 16.01 -7.05 -16.73
C THR A 418 17.03 -6.71 -15.66
N GLY A 419 18.34 -6.68 -16.00
CA GLY A 419 19.39 -6.28 -15.06
C GLY A 419 19.35 -4.80 -14.64
N MET A 420 18.68 -3.93 -15.43
CA MET A 420 18.44 -2.54 -15.02
C MET A 420 17.27 -2.42 -14.04
N ILE A 421 16.32 -3.35 -14.11
CA ILE A 421 15.14 -3.39 -13.23
C ILE A 421 15.50 -4.00 -11.87
N GLU A 422 16.39 -5.01 -11.83
CA GLU A 422 16.91 -5.63 -10.61
C GLU A 422 17.83 -4.70 -9.82
#